data_e6cb0457aaf3bcdc345b79b4ccf61221
#
_entry.id   e6cb0457aaf3bcdc345b79b4ccf61221
#
_cell.length_a   1.000
_cell.length_b   1.000
_cell.length_c   1.000
_cell.angle_alpha   90.00
_cell.angle_beta   90.00
_cell.angle_gamma   90.00
#
_symmetry.space_group_name_H-M   'P 1'
#
loop_
_entity.id
_entity.type
_entity.pdbx_description
1 polymer ?
#
loop_
_entity_poly.entity_id
_entity_poly.type
_entity_poly.pdbx_seq_one_letter_code
_entity_poly.pdbx_strand_id
1 'polypeptide(L)'
;MQANETTGRGAAAAGTDRNAAVEARGVTKVFGAGEDRVVALDEVSVTIRENEFFTLLGPSGCGKTTLLRLIAGFDHPTAGAILLGGEDISALPPFKRPVNTVFQNYALFPHMTVADNIGFGLKMQDKPKDEVEAAVDEMLRLVRMQELKNRQTSQISGGQQQRVALARALAPHPRVLLLDEPLSALDLKLRKEMQIELKRLQHETGITFVFVTHDQEEALTMSDRIAVMNQGRILQIGSPRDIYERPAERFVANFIGETNYLEAEILSSSGKEAQIRLLSGATATATLPDGDAPQGAVTVVVRPEHARLGRPGEEAPLSGQLENIVYFGTDTHFHLRLADGAPFVVRMQNMRGNEEDFHVGDELPVAIGRNAMQILRD
;
A
#
# COMPACT_ATOMS: atom_id res chain seq x y z
N MET A 1 -24.39 -56.02 3.18
CA MET A 1 -22.98 -55.61 3.23
C MET A 1 -22.78 -54.61 2.11
N GLN A 2 -22.91 -53.31 2.41
CA GLN A 2 -22.64 -52.22 1.47
C GLN A 2 -21.50 -51.42 2.07
N ALA A 3 -20.40 -51.30 1.32
CA ALA A 3 -19.23 -50.54 1.70
C ALA A 3 -19.47 -49.03 1.36
N ASN A 4 -19.25 -48.17 2.36
CA ASN A 4 -19.23 -46.73 2.21
C ASN A 4 -17.91 -46.28 1.55
N GLU A 5 -18.00 -45.74 0.37
CA GLU A 5 -16.90 -44.97 -0.26
C GLU A 5 -16.93 -43.54 0.26
N THR A 6 -15.93 -43.18 1.02
CA THR A 6 -15.64 -41.80 1.45
C THR A 6 -14.90 -41.08 0.31
N THR A 7 -15.61 -40.23 -0.39
CA THR A 7 -15.03 -39.28 -1.39
C THR A 7 -14.19 -38.23 -0.67
N GLY A 8 -12.86 -38.36 -0.79
CA GLY A 8 -11.91 -37.30 -0.43
C GLY A 8 -12.09 -36.10 -1.33
N ARG A 9 -12.39 -34.94 -0.73
CA ARG A 9 -12.30 -33.62 -1.39
C ARG A 9 -10.83 -33.34 -1.68
N GLY A 10 -10.46 -33.44 -2.96
CA GLY A 10 -9.17 -33.00 -3.46
C GLY A 10 -9.03 -31.48 -3.26
N ALA A 11 -7.98 -31.08 -2.56
CA ALA A 11 -7.52 -29.70 -2.54
C ALA A 11 -7.16 -29.30 -3.98
N ALA A 12 -7.85 -28.31 -4.52
CA ALA A 12 -7.51 -27.72 -5.81
C ALA A 12 -6.11 -27.12 -5.70
N ALA A 13 -5.16 -27.66 -6.44
CA ALA A 13 -3.84 -27.07 -6.62
C ALA A 13 -4.04 -25.69 -7.25
N ALA A 14 -3.75 -24.62 -6.48
CA ALA A 14 -3.72 -23.27 -6.98
C ALA A 14 -2.69 -23.20 -8.12
N GLY A 15 -3.14 -22.91 -9.34
CA GLY A 15 -2.27 -22.75 -10.50
C GLY A 15 -1.21 -21.71 -10.20
N THR A 16 0.05 -22.04 -10.43
CA THR A 16 1.17 -21.08 -10.35
C THR A 16 0.93 -20.01 -11.41
N ASP A 17 0.78 -18.76 -10.96
CA ASP A 17 0.76 -17.61 -11.88
C ASP A 17 2.15 -17.56 -12.53
N ARG A 18 2.23 -17.78 -13.85
CA ARG A 18 3.50 -17.91 -14.59
C ARG A 18 4.38 -16.66 -14.55
N ASN A 19 3.85 -15.56 -14.03
CA ASN A 19 4.54 -14.27 -13.90
C ASN A 19 4.77 -13.87 -12.42
N ALA A 20 4.75 -14.81 -11.48
CA ALA A 20 4.99 -14.51 -10.07
C ALA A 20 6.50 -14.37 -9.78
N ALA A 21 6.94 -13.19 -9.37
CA ALA A 21 8.29 -12.98 -8.84
C ALA A 21 8.41 -13.55 -7.42
N VAL A 22 7.44 -13.22 -6.54
CA VAL A 22 7.38 -13.71 -5.16
C VAL A 22 5.99 -14.22 -4.85
N GLU A 23 5.89 -15.36 -4.18
CA GLU A 23 4.64 -15.85 -3.62
C GLU A 23 4.83 -16.16 -2.13
N ALA A 24 3.96 -15.63 -1.29
CA ALA A 24 3.75 -16.13 0.08
C ALA A 24 2.48 -16.99 0.06
N ARG A 25 2.57 -18.22 0.56
CA ARG A 25 1.46 -19.19 0.58
C ARG A 25 1.16 -19.60 2.01
N GLY A 26 0.05 -19.10 2.58
CA GLY A 26 -0.41 -19.41 3.93
C GLY A 26 0.65 -19.13 5.00
N VAL A 27 1.42 -18.06 4.85
CA VAL A 27 2.58 -17.77 5.71
C VAL A 27 2.12 -17.33 7.08
N THR A 28 2.51 -18.10 8.09
CA THR A 28 2.33 -17.75 9.50
C THR A 28 3.68 -17.55 10.16
N LYS A 29 3.81 -16.49 10.95
CA LYS A 29 5.00 -16.23 11.77
C LYS A 29 4.60 -15.96 13.20
N VAL A 30 5.12 -16.78 14.10
CA VAL A 30 4.93 -16.65 15.55
C VAL A 30 6.27 -16.40 16.21
N PHE A 31 6.33 -15.42 17.08
CA PHE A 31 7.45 -15.16 17.97
C PHE A 31 7.10 -15.54 19.41
N GLY A 32 8.10 -15.89 20.21
CA GLY A 32 7.90 -16.30 21.60
C GLY A 32 7.30 -17.70 21.74
N ALA A 33 7.07 -18.10 22.99
CA ALA A 33 6.45 -19.37 23.37
C ALA A 33 5.57 -19.18 24.62
N GLY A 34 4.59 -20.06 24.83
CA GLY A 34 3.69 -19.98 25.97
C GLY A 34 2.87 -18.67 26.00
N GLU A 35 2.88 -17.98 27.15
CA GLU A 35 2.13 -16.73 27.34
C GLU A 35 2.70 -15.54 26.55
N ASP A 36 3.99 -15.54 26.20
CA ASP A 36 4.64 -14.51 25.40
C ASP A 36 4.50 -14.73 23.89
N ARG A 37 3.59 -15.60 23.46
CA ARG A 37 3.35 -15.91 22.06
C ARG A 37 2.71 -14.74 21.34
N VAL A 38 3.38 -14.21 20.30
CA VAL A 38 2.87 -13.16 19.43
C VAL A 38 2.78 -13.68 18.00
N VAL A 39 1.58 -13.64 17.42
CA VAL A 39 1.35 -13.95 16.00
C VAL A 39 1.60 -12.68 15.19
N ALA A 40 2.74 -12.61 14.52
CA ALA A 40 3.13 -11.45 13.71
C ALA A 40 2.58 -11.52 12.28
N LEU A 41 2.38 -12.74 11.74
CA LEU A 41 1.69 -13.02 10.48
C LEU A 41 0.75 -14.20 10.68
N ASP A 42 -0.46 -14.10 10.15
CA ASP A 42 -1.52 -15.09 10.29
C ASP A 42 -2.06 -15.46 8.90
N GLU A 43 -1.63 -16.63 8.41
CA GLU A 43 -2.02 -17.24 7.12
C GLU A 43 -1.93 -16.31 5.90
N VAL A 44 -0.91 -15.45 5.86
CA VAL A 44 -0.72 -14.47 4.79
C VAL A 44 -0.44 -15.16 3.46
N SER A 45 -1.28 -14.86 2.47
CA SER A 45 -1.08 -15.30 1.08
C SER A 45 -1.08 -14.09 0.16
N VAL A 46 -0.02 -13.96 -0.66
CA VAL A 46 0.12 -12.88 -1.64
C VAL A 46 1.01 -13.32 -2.79
N THR A 47 0.63 -12.91 -4.00
CA THR A 47 1.43 -13.05 -5.23
C THR A 47 1.87 -11.68 -5.70
N ILE A 48 3.18 -11.47 -5.78
CA ILE A 48 3.84 -10.28 -6.32
C ILE A 48 4.35 -10.64 -7.72
N ARG A 49 4.01 -9.83 -8.72
CA ARG A 49 4.30 -10.13 -10.13
C ARG A 49 5.69 -9.65 -10.52
N GLU A 50 6.22 -10.19 -11.60
CA GLU A 50 7.47 -9.69 -12.19
C GLU A 50 7.30 -8.25 -12.68
N ASN A 51 8.35 -7.44 -12.52
CA ASN A 51 8.39 -6.03 -12.92
C ASN A 51 7.34 -5.14 -12.24
N GLU A 52 6.81 -5.54 -11.08
CA GLU A 52 5.82 -4.81 -10.31
C GLU A 52 6.47 -3.94 -9.23
N PHE A 53 5.94 -2.75 -9.02
CA PHE A 53 6.17 -1.97 -7.81
C PHE A 53 5.06 -2.30 -6.82
N PHE A 54 5.33 -3.24 -5.92
CA PHE A 54 4.35 -3.75 -4.96
C PHE A 54 4.58 -3.17 -3.58
N THR A 55 3.54 -2.60 -2.97
CA THR A 55 3.64 -1.99 -1.64
C THR A 55 2.89 -2.76 -0.57
N LEU A 56 3.56 -3.01 0.55
CA LEU A 56 2.97 -3.45 1.82
C LEU A 56 2.68 -2.20 2.65
N LEU A 57 1.41 -1.88 2.85
CA LEU A 57 0.94 -0.68 3.53
C LEU A 57 0.15 -1.07 4.80
N GLY A 58 0.31 -0.32 5.89
CA GLY A 58 -0.43 -0.53 7.13
C GLY A 58 0.21 0.14 8.33
N PRO A 59 -0.42 0.13 9.50
CA PRO A 59 0.11 0.74 10.72
C PRO A 59 1.38 0.04 11.22
N SER A 60 2.09 0.68 12.15
CA SER A 60 3.26 0.08 12.80
C SER A 60 2.86 -1.21 13.53
N GLY A 61 3.70 -2.25 13.42
CA GLY A 61 3.47 -3.54 14.08
C GLY A 61 2.46 -4.49 13.39
N CYS A 62 1.89 -4.15 12.23
CA CYS A 62 0.94 -5.03 11.52
C CYS A 62 1.56 -6.19 10.74
N GLY A 63 2.90 -6.37 10.75
CA GLY A 63 3.58 -7.51 10.13
C GLY A 63 4.32 -7.22 8.82
N LYS A 64 4.30 -6.01 8.26
CA LYS A 64 4.96 -5.65 6.98
C LYS A 64 6.45 -6.01 6.94
N THR A 65 7.22 -5.47 7.87
CA THR A 65 8.67 -5.75 7.99
C THR A 65 8.92 -7.23 8.30
N THR A 66 8.03 -7.90 9.03
CA THR A 66 8.13 -9.35 9.26
C THR A 66 8.01 -10.12 7.95
N LEU A 67 7.01 -9.84 7.11
CA LEU A 67 6.86 -10.47 5.81
C LEU A 67 8.07 -10.19 4.91
N LEU A 68 8.53 -8.95 4.88
CA LEU A 68 9.73 -8.56 4.11
C LEU A 68 10.97 -9.33 4.57
N ARG A 69 11.18 -9.50 5.89
CA ARG A 69 12.29 -10.26 6.47
C ARG A 69 12.22 -11.76 6.12
N LEU A 70 11.00 -12.32 6.04
CA LEU A 70 10.80 -13.70 5.57
C LEU A 70 11.19 -13.86 4.09
N ILE A 71 10.84 -12.91 3.24
CA ILE A 71 11.23 -12.89 1.82
C ILE A 71 12.76 -12.75 1.70
N ALA A 72 13.36 -11.86 2.49
CA ALA A 72 14.81 -11.65 2.54
C ALA A 72 15.61 -12.84 3.11
N GLY A 73 14.98 -13.72 3.88
CA GLY A 73 15.64 -14.85 4.54
C GLY A 73 16.31 -14.52 5.86
N PHE A 74 16.04 -13.34 6.44
CA PHE A 74 16.51 -12.98 7.79
C PHE A 74 15.69 -13.68 8.89
N ASP A 75 14.50 -14.18 8.53
CA ASP A 75 13.63 -14.97 9.38
C ASP A 75 13.06 -16.14 8.57
N HIS A 76 12.52 -17.15 9.26
CA HIS A 76 11.85 -18.30 8.64
C HIS A 76 10.36 -18.31 9.03
N PRO A 77 9.44 -18.71 8.14
CA PRO A 77 8.04 -18.87 8.48
C PRO A 77 7.87 -20.00 9.53
N THR A 78 6.88 -19.85 10.42
CA THR A 78 6.47 -20.91 11.35
C THR A 78 5.62 -21.97 10.62
N ALA A 79 4.83 -21.53 9.64
CA ALA A 79 4.07 -22.38 8.71
C ALA A 79 3.91 -21.66 7.37
N GLY A 80 3.55 -22.40 6.33
CA GLY A 80 3.44 -21.89 4.96
C GLY A 80 4.81 -21.87 4.26
N ALA A 81 4.86 -21.22 3.08
CA ALA A 81 6.05 -21.19 2.24
C ALA A 81 6.22 -19.82 1.56
N ILE A 82 7.49 -19.47 1.30
CA ILE A 82 7.87 -18.32 0.44
C ILE A 82 8.52 -18.89 -0.82
N LEU A 83 7.96 -18.54 -1.97
CA LEU A 83 8.49 -18.95 -3.27
C LEU A 83 9.02 -17.73 -4.02
N LEU A 84 10.09 -17.94 -4.79
CA LEU A 84 10.66 -16.95 -5.71
C LEU A 84 10.76 -17.57 -7.11
N GLY A 85 10.02 -17.01 -8.08
CA GLY A 85 9.94 -17.59 -9.41
C GLY A 85 9.48 -19.06 -9.41
N GLY A 86 8.60 -19.43 -8.49
CA GLY A 86 8.07 -20.79 -8.31
C GLY A 86 8.94 -21.74 -7.47
N GLU A 87 10.16 -21.35 -7.10
CA GLU A 87 11.05 -22.16 -6.26
C GLU A 87 10.88 -21.81 -4.77
N ASP A 88 10.73 -22.81 -3.90
CA ASP A 88 10.63 -22.60 -2.45
C ASP A 88 11.98 -22.16 -1.87
N ILE A 89 12.02 -20.94 -1.36
CA ILE A 89 13.20 -20.34 -0.74
C ILE A 89 13.11 -20.26 0.79
N SER A 90 12.08 -20.82 1.41
CA SER A 90 11.78 -20.67 2.83
C SER A 90 12.96 -21.06 3.74
N ALA A 91 13.70 -22.11 3.37
CA ALA A 91 14.85 -22.62 4.13
C ALA A 91 16.21 -22.01 3.67
N LEU A 92 16.24 -21.22 2.58
CA LEU A 92 17.51 -20.67 2.07
C LEU A 92 17.95 -19.48 2.94
N PRO A 93 19.26 -19.40 3.26
CA PRO A 93 19.83 -18.23 3.94
C PRO A 93 19.85 -16.99 3.00
N PRO A 94 19.92 -15.75 3.55
CA PRO A 94 19.84 -14.51 2.76
C PRO A 94 20.80 -14.44 1.57
N PHE A 95 22.05 -14.85 1.75
CA PHE A 95 23.09 -14.74 0.73
C PHE A 95 22.92 -15.71 -0.46
N LYS A 96 22.01 -16.68 -0.35
CA LYS A 96 21.66 -17.61 -1.46
C LYS A 96 20.38 -17.20 -2.20
N ARG A 97 19.69 -16.17 -1.71
CA ARG A 97 18.46 -15.68 -2.35
C ARG A 97 18.81 -14.59 -3.37
N PRO A 98 18.26 -14.61 -4.59
CA PRO A 98 18.48 -13.56 -5.57
C PRO A 98 17.60 -12.33 -5.25
N VAL A 99 17.62 -11.90 -3.99
CA VAL A 99 16.93 -10.71 -3.47
C VAL A 99 17.89 -9.85 -2.69
N ASN A 100 17.76 -8.53 -2.79
CA ASN A 100 18.54 -7.59 -1.99
C ASN A 100 17.61 -6.67 -1.19
N THR A 101 18.11 -6.15 -0.07
CA THR A 101 17.35 -5.31 0.86
C THR A 101 18.02 -3.97 1.06
N VAL A 102 17.24 -2.90 0.96
CA VAL A 102 17.60 -1.56 1.45
C VAL A 102 16.86 -1.34 2.76
N PHE A 103 17.60 -1.13 3.83
CA PHE A 103 17.07 -0.90 5.18
C PHE A 103 16.74 0.57 5.40
N GLN A 104 15.92 0.87 6.37
CA GLN A 104 15.47 2.21 6.77
C GLN A 104 16.65 3.18 7.06
N ASN A 105 17.74 2.69 7.65
CA ASN A 105 18.95 3.45 7.94
C ASN A 105 20.04 3.35 6.86
N TYR A 106 19.67 2.82 5.68
CA TYR A 106 20.55 2.58 4.53
C TYR A 106 21.72 1.61 4.77
N ALA A 107 22.15 1.39 6.00
CA ALA A 107 23.23 0.49 6.42
C ALA A 107 24.50 0.60 5.54
N LEU A 108 24.89 1.82 5.16
CA LEU A 108 26.12 2.08 4.41
C LEU A 108 27.34 1.88 5.30
N PHE A 109 28.44 1.44 4.71
CA PHE A 109 29.73 1.35 5.39
C PHE A 109 30.38 2.76 5.43
N PRO A 110 30.45 3.41 6.59
CA PRO A 110 30.81 4.83 6.69
C PRO A 110 32.29 5.11 6.36
N HIS A 111 33.14 4.10 6.52
CA HIS A 111 34.59 4.17 6.24
C HIS A 111 34.96 3.85 4.80
N MET A 112 33.97 3.44 3.98
CA MET A 112 34.16 3.12 2.57
C MET A 112 33.76 4.30 1.68
N THR A 113 34.35 4.36 0.48
CA THR A 113 33.90 5.27 -0.57
C THR A 113 32.54 4.85 -1.14
N VAL A 114 31.93 5.75 -1.91
CA VAL A 114 30.71 5.45 -2.66
C VAL A 114 30.92 4.24 -3.58
N ALA A 115 32.02 4.22 -4.33
CA ALA A 115 32.36 3.10 -5.20
C ALA A 115 32.56 1.79 -4.45
N ASP A 116 33.24 1.82 -3.29
CA ASP A 116 33.47 0.61 -2.50
C ASP A 116 32.19 0.07 -1.89
N ASN A 117 31.26 0.95 -1.46
CA ASN A 117 29.95 0.53 -1.02
C ASN A 117 29.17 -0.17 -2.13
N ILE A 118 29.11 0.41 -3.32
CA ILE A 118 28.37 -0.16 -4.47
C ILE A 118 28.98 -1.52 -4.87
N GLY A 119 30.32 -1.59 -4.98
CA GLY A 119 31.00 -2.81 -5.40
C GLY A 119 31.13 -3.89 -4.32
N PHE A 120 30.74 -3.61 -3.06
CA PHE A 120 30.99 -4.52 -1.94
C PHE A 120 30.39 -5.92 -2.15
N GLY A 121 29.12 -6.00 -2.54
CA GLY A 121 28.44 -7.29 -2.75
C GLY A 121 29.09 -8.13 -3.85
N LEU A 122 29.53 -7.50 -4.93
CA LEU A 122 30.21 -8.18 -6.04
C LEU A 122 31.61 -8.68 -5.64
N LYS A 123 32.34 -7.90 -4.83
CA LYS A 123 33.64 -8.34 -4.25
C LYS A 123 33.44 -9.56 -3.33
N MET A 124 32.37 -9.63 -2.56
CA MET A 124 32.08 -10.78 -1.71
C MET A 124 31.62 -12.03 -2.49
N GLN A 125 31.24 -11.86 -3.74
CA GLN A 125 30.94 -12.94 -4.69
C GLN A 125 32.14 -13.36 -5.51
N ASP A 126 33.34 -12.89 -5.15
CA ASP A 126 34.61 -13.14 -5.84
C ASP A 126 34.59 -12.77 -7.34
N LYS A 127 33.81 -11.72 -7.70
CA LYS A 127 33.77 -11.23 -9.09
C LYS A 127 35.07 -10.59 -9.50
N PRO A 128 35.50 -10.76 -10.77
CA PRO A 128 36.68 -10.10 -11.31
C PRO A 128 36.67 -8.58 -11.13
N LYS A 129 37.83 -7.98 -10.94
CA LYS A 129 37.94 -6.55 -10.62
C LYS A 129 37.35 -5.66 -11.72
N ASP A 130 37.53 -6.02 -12.96
CA ASP A 130 37.02 -5.33 -14.14
C ASP A 130 35.48 -5.40 -14.21
N GLU A 131 34.85 -6.55 -13.86
CA GLU A 131 33.37 -6.66 -13.73
C GLU A 131 32.86 -5.78 -12.61
N VAL A 132 33.55 -5.75 -11.45
CA VAL A 132 33.14 -4.89 -10.31
C VAL A 132 33.23 -3.42 -10.71
N GLU A 133 34.33 -2.98 -11.36
CA GLU A 133 34.49 -1.59 -11.79
C GLU A 133 33.41 -1.19 -12.81
N ALA A 134 33.16 -2.04 -13.80
CA ALA A 134 32.09 -1.81 -14.79
C ALA A 134 30.70 -1.67 -14.17
N ALA A 135 30.33 -2.58 -13.25
CA ALA A 135 29.06 -2.53 -12.54
C ALA A 135 28.94 -1.29 -11.65
N VAL A 136 30.02 -0.89 -10.96
CA VAL A 136 30.05 0.34 -10.15
C VAL A 136 29.79 1.56 -11.03
N ASP A 137 30.46 1.66 -12.19
CA ASP A 137 30.29 2.79 -13.10
C ASP A 137 28.90 2.82 -13.76
N GLU A 138 28.31 1.67 -14.01
CA GLU A 138 26.93 1.55 -14.47
C GLU A 138 25.95 2.05 -13.39
N MET A 139 26.07 1.57 -12.16
CA MET A 139 25.21 1.96 -11.05
C MET A 139 25.35 3.45 -10.72
N LEU A 140 26.57 3.99 -10.74
CA LEU A 140 26.79 5.43 -10.55
C LEU A 140 26.08 6.27 -11.61
N ARG A 141 26.06 5.83 -12.87
CA ARG A 141 25.30 6.50 -13.95
C ARG A 141 23.81 6.41 -13.70
N LEU A 142 23.31 5.22 -13.32
CA LEU A 142 21.92 4.96 -13.05
C LEU A 142 21.35 5.89 -11.95
N VAL A 143 22.13 6.07 -10.84
CA VAL A 143 21.71 6.94 -9.72
C VAL A 143 22.23 8.39 -9.82
N ARG A 144 22.90 8.76 -10.94
CA ARG A 144 23.42 10.11 -11.22
C ARG A 144 24.43 10.61 -10.18
N MET A 145 25.40 9.77 -9.82
CA MET A 145 26.38 10.06 -8.77
C MET A 145 27.84 9.86 -9.19
N GLN A 146 28.15 9.96 -10.49
CA GLN A 146 29.50 9.70 -11.04
C GLN A 146 30.59 10.56 -10.37
N GLU A 147 30.29 11.85 -10.14
CA GLU A 147 31.25 12.81 -9.55
C GLU A 147 31.59 12.51 -8.08
N LEU A 148 30.76 11.71 -7.41
CA LEU A 148 30.93 11.37 -5.99
C LEU A 148 31.58 9.99 -5.78
N LYS A 149 32.04 9.32 -6.86
CA LYS A 149 32.60 7.96 -6.86
C LYS A 149 33.61 7.71 -5.74
N ASN A 150 34.54 8.63 -5.53
CA ASN A 150 35.63 8.50 -4.59
C ASN A 150 35.38 9.17 -3.21
N ARG A 151 34.19 9.76 -2.98
CA ARG A 151 33.85 10.35 -1.68
C ARG A 151 33.46 9.29 -0.67
N GLN A 152 33.77 9.54 0.59
CA GLN A 152 33.25 8.71 1.68
C GLN A 152 31.76 8.94 1.89
N THR A 153 31.02 7.91 2.30
CA THR A 153 29.56 8.00 2.51
C THR A 153 29.18 8.94 3.64
N SER A 154 30.07 9.20 4.59
CA SER A 154 29.90 10.21 5.65
C SER A 154 29.93 11.67 5.15
N GLN A 155 30.40 11.91 3.92
CA GLN A 155 30.59 13.24 3.33
C GLN A 155 29.49 13.62 2.35
N ILE A 156 28.42 12.82 2.24
CA ILE A 156 27.31 13.03 1.32
C ILE A 156 25.99 13.19 2.08
N SER A 157 25.01 13.86 1.44
CA SER A 157 23.70 14.11 2.04
C SER A 157 22.87 12.82 2.21
N GLY A 158 21.83 12.85 3.06
CA GLY A 158 20.94 11.71 3.29
C GLY A 158 20.32 11.14 2.01
N GLY A 159 19.83 11.99 1.10
CA GLY A 159 19.32 11.53 -0.21
C GLY A 159 20.39 10.94 -1.12
N GLN A 160 21.63 11.46 -1.03
CA GLN A 160 22.76 10.84 -1.74
C GLN A 160 23.14 9.49 -1.12
N GLN A 161 23.09 9.37 0.22
CA GLN A 161 23.29 8.09 0.91
C GLN A 161 22.27 7.05 0.49
N GLN A 162 21.01 7.44 0.37
CA GLN A 162 19.95 6.57 -0.12
C GLN A 162 20.21 6.08 -1.55
N ARG A 163 20.62 6.99 -2.46
CA ARG A 163 20.98 6.61 -3.84
C ARG A 163 22.15 5.61 -3.87
N VAL A 164 23.13 5.79 -3.00
CA VAL A 164 24.25 4.82 -2.87
C VAL A 164 23.75 3.47 -2.36
N ALA A 165 22.87 3.45 -1.37
CA ALA A 165 22.29 2.21 -0.86
C ALA A 165 21.46 1.46 -1.93
N LEU A 166 20.69 2.20 -2.73
CA LEU A 166 19.98 1.64 -3.89
C LEU A 166 20.95 1.08 -4.94
N ALA A 167 21.96 1.85 -5.31
CA ALA A 167 23.00 1.41 -6.25
C ALA A 167 23.71 0.15 -5.76
N ARG A 168 24.09 0.09 -4.47
CA ARG A 168 24.69 -1.11 -3.85
C ARG A 168 23.77 -2.33 -3.92
N ALA A 169 22.48 -2.13 -3.68
CA ALA A 169 21.51 -3.21 -3.70
C ALA A 169 21.20 -3.68 -5.14
N LEU A 170 21.27 -2.81 -6.13
CA LEU A 170 21.03 -3.12 -7.55
C LEU A 170 22.25 -3.72 -8.24
N ALA A 171 23.49 -3.39 -7.81
CA ALA A 171 24.72 -3.81 -8.47
C ALA A 171 24.85 -5.34 -8.72
N PRO A 172 24.37 -6.24 -7.83
CA PRO A 172 24.38 -7.68 -8.09
C PRO A 172 23.26 -8.17 -9.01
N HIS A 173 22.45 -7.28 -9.61
CA HIS A 173 21.31 -7.59 -10.46
C HIS A 173 20.31 -8.57 -9.81
N PRO A 174 19.70 -8.22 -8.66
CA PRO A 174 18.74 -9.07 -7.98
C PRO A 174 17.45 -9.21 -8.81
N ARG A 175 16.73 -10.33 -8.65
CA ARG A 175 15.37 -10.48 -9.23
C ARG A 175 14.35 -9.62 -8.52
N VAL A 176 14.52 -9.39 -7.22
CA VAL A 176 13.63 -8.62 -6.37
C VAL A 176 14.43 -7.68 -5.46
N LEU A 177 14.02 -6.43 -5.40
CA LEU A 177 14.53 -5.43 -4.47
C LEU A 177 13.53 -5.18 -3.35
N LEU A 178 13.94 -5.38 -2.11
CA LEU A 178 13.15 -5.18 -0.91
C LEU A 178 13.53 -3.83 -0.29
N LEU A 179 12.53 -3.00 0.01
CA LEU A 179 12.72 -1.64 0.52
C LEU A 179 11.95 -1.49 1.84
N ASP A 180 12.66 -1.44 2.98
CA ASP A 180 12.05 -1.34 4.31
C ASP A 180 12.03 0.11 4.77
N GLU A 181 10.90 0.80 4.61
CA GLU A 181 10.66 2.22 4.94
C GLU A 181 11.79 3.18 4.50
N PRO A 182 12.25 3.11 3.24
CA PRO A 182 13.47 3.81 2.82
C PRO A 182 13.33 5.34 2.78
N LEU A 183 12.10 5.88 2.82
CA LEU A 183 11.83 7.31 2.71
C LEU A 183 11.55 7.98 4.07
N SER A 184 11.41 7.21 5.15
CA SER A 184 10.93 7.68 6.46
C SER A 184 11.85 8.73 7.12
N ALA A 185 13.16 8.69 6.85
CA ALA A 185 14.15 9.60 7.43
C ALA A 185 14.35 10.90 6.63
N LEU A 186 13.62 11.10 5.51
CA LEU A 186 13.79 12.24 4.62
C LEU A 186 12.79 13.35 4.92
N ASP A 187 13.21 14.62 4.70
CA ASP A 187 12.29 15.75 4.66
C ASP A 187 11.31 15.65 3.48
N LEU A 188 10.21 16.42 3.53
CA LEU A 188 9.14 16.34 2.55
C LEU A 188 9.59 16.57 1.11
N LYS A 189 10.48 17.55 0.87
CA LYS A 189 10.95 17.87 -0.48
C LYS A 189 11.79 16.75 -1.06
N LEU A 190 12.75 16.28 -0.28
CA LEU A 190 13.65 15.19 -0.67
C LEU A 190 12.88 13.88 -0.83
N ARG A 191 11.89 13.62 0.01
CA ARG A 191 10.99 12.46 -0.09
C ARG A 191 10.28 12.42 -1.45
N LYS A 192 9.66 13.54 -1.88
CA LYS A 192 9.00 13.64 -3.19
C LYS A 192 9.97 13.43 -4.36
N GLU A 193 11.18 13.98 -4.28
CA GLU A 193 12.21 13.74 -5.29
C GLU A 193 12.61 12.25 -5.36
N MET A 194 12.73 11.59 -4.21
CA MET A 194 13.09 10.18 -4.12
C MET A 194 11.97 9.22 -4.54
N GLN A 195 10.70 9.58 -4.33
CA GLN A 195 9.56 8.83 -4.88
C GLN A 195 9.64 8.73 -6.41
N ILE A 196 9.86 9.86 -7.08
CA ILE A 196 10.02 9.92 -8.54
C ILE A 196 11.24 9.08 -8.97
N GLU A 197 12.35 9.18 -8.24
CA GLU A 197 13.58 8.46 -8.54
C GLU A 197 13.42 6.94 -8.39
N LEU A 198 12.75 6.47 -7.33
CA LEU A 198 12.47 5.04 -7.12
C LEU A 198 11.60 4.46 -8.25
N LYS A 199 10.54 5.17 -8.66
CA LYS A 199 9.68 4.73 -9.76
C LYS A 199 10.46 4.69 -11.08
N ARG A 200 11.32 5.70 -11.34
CA ARG A 200 12.21 5.72 -12.49
C ARG A 200 13.16 4.52 -12.49
N LEU A 201 13.84 4.27 -11.37
CA LEU A 201 14.79 3.16 -11.22
C LEU A 201 14.10 1.81 -11.44
N GLN A 202 12.92 1.60 -10.88
CA GLN A 202 12.14 0.37 -11.09
C GLN A 202 11.82 0.17 -12.58
N HIS A 203 11.37 1.22 -13.27
CA HIS A 203 11.04 1.15 -14.70
C HIS A 203 12.28 0.90 -15.58
N GLU A 204 13.41 1.59 -15.30
CA GLU A 204 14.65 1.45 -16.08
C GLU A 204 15.33 0.09 -15.89
N THR A 205 15.25 -0.48 -14.67
CA THR A 205 15.88 -1.78 -14.38
C THR A 205 14.98 -2.97 -14.69
N GLY A 206 13.67 -2.78 -14.75
CA GLY A 206 12.70 -3.86 -14.91
C GLY A 206 12.67 -4.86 -13.73
N ILE A 207 13.25 -4.50 -12.59
CA ILE A 207 13.31 -5.36 -11.39
C ILE A 207 12.00 -5.21 -10.59
N THR A 208 11.54 -6.28 -9.95
CA THR A 208 10.40 -6.25 -9.04
C THR A 208 10.80 -5.55 -7.74
N PHE A 209 10.04 -4.53 -7.34
CA PHE A 209 10.25 -3.82 -6.07
C PHE A 209 9.16 -4.21 -5.07
N VAL A 210 9.56 -4.58 -3.85
CA VAL A 210 8.66 -4.77 -2.70
C VAL A 210 8.95 -3.67 -1.70
N PHE A 211 8.03 -2.75 -1.55
CA PHE A 211 8.16 -1.54 -0.77
C PHE A 211 7.31 -1.61 0.49
N VAL A 212 7.90 -1.32 1.64
CA VAL A 212 7.20 -1.22 2.92
C VAL A 212 7.08 0.23 3.32
N THR A 213 5.88 0.67 3.64
CA THR A 213 5.62 2.00 4.18
C THR A 213 4.40 2.01 5.11
N HIS A 214 4.28 3.04 5.92
CA HIS A 214 3.07 3.40 6.65
C HIS A 214 2.44 4.71 6.10
N ASP A 215 3.07 5.31 5.09
CA ASP A 215 2.62 6.54 4.43
C ASP A 215 1.72 6.21 3.24
N GLN A 216 0.49 6.73 3.28
CA GLN A 216 -0.54 6.50 2.27
C GLN A 216 -0.19 7.19 0.95
N GLU A 217 0.38 8.42 1.01
CA GLU A 217 0.77 9.19 -0.19
C GLU A 217 1.84 8.42 -0.98
N GLU A 218 2.83 7.85 -0.28
CA GLU A 218 3.86 7.00 -0.90
C GLU A 218 3.25 5.80 -1.62
N ALA A 219 2.37 5.07 -0.92
CA ALA A 219 1.74 3.89 -1.48
C ALA A 219 0.87 4.21 -2.71
N LEU A 220 0.04 5.25 -2.62
CA LEU A 220 -0.88 5.63 -3.70
C LEU A 220 -0.15 6.18 -4.94
N THR A 221 1.01 6.86 -4.77
CA THR A 221 1.71 7.52 -5.87
C THR A 221 2.70 6.62 -6.62
N MET A 222 3.28 5.62 -5.94
CA MET A 222 4.36 4.82 -6.51
C MET A 222 3.95 3.42 -6.96
N SER A 223 2.90 2.84 -6.36
CA SER A 223 2.61 1.42 -6.50
C SER A 223 1.84 1.08 -7.78
N ASP A 224 2.10 -0.09 -8.31
CA ASP A 224 1.22 -0.72 -9.29
C ASP A 224 0.10 -1.48 -8.56
N ARG A 225 0.43 -2.14 -7.41
CA ARG A 225 -0.53 -2.73 -6.47
C ARG A 225 -0.09 -2.51 -5.02
N ILE A 226 -1.09 -2.42 -4.16
CA ILE A 226 -0.93 -2.22 -2.71
C ILE A 226 -1.61 -3.38 -1.99
N ALA A 227 -0.92 -3.96 -1.00
CA ALA A 227 -1.51 -4.84 0.00
C ALA A 227 -1.68 -4.06 1.30
N VAL A 228 -2.92 -3.83 1.72
CA VAL A 228 -3.22 -3.21 3.01
C VAL A 228 -3.20 -4.28 4.09
N MET A 229 -2.33 -4.11 5.07
CA MET A 229 -2.13 -5.04 6.18
C MET A 229 -2.62 -4.49 7.50
N ASN A 230 -3.25 -5.35 8.30
CA ASN A 230 -3.59 -5.05 9.68
C ASN A 230 -3.52 -6.34 10.52
N GLN A 231 -3.00 -6.26 11.74
CA GLN A 231 -2.95 -7.37 12.72
C GLN A 231 -2.44 -8.69 12.14
N GLY A 232 -1.38 -8.63 11.33
CA GLY A 232 -0.73 -9.80 10.75
C GLY A 232 -1.45 -10.40 9.52
N ARG A 233 -2.51 -9.77 9.02
CA ARG A 233 -3.29 -10.23 7.86
C ARG A 233 -3.29 -9.21 6.74
N ILE A 234 -3.50 -9.67 5.51
CA ILE A 234 -3.78 -8.81 4.36
C ILE A 234 -5.30 -8.69 4.25
N LEU A 235 -5.81 -7.46 4.33
CA LEU A 235 -7.24 -7.16 4.25
C LEU A 235 -7.70 -6.93 2.81
N GLN A 236 -6.88 -6.26 2.01
CA GLN A 236 -7.19 -5.97 0.62
C GLN A 236 -5.91 -5.86 -0.22
N ILE A 237 -5.96 -6.35 -1.46
CA ILE A 237 -4.95 -6.11 -2.48
C ILE A 237 -5.62 -5.51 -3.70
N GLY A 238 -5.09 -4.41 -4.22
CA GLY A 238 -5.64 -3.76 -5.41
C GLY A 238 -4.71 -2.70 -5.99
N SER A 239 -5.10 -2.09 -7.11
CA SER A 239 -4.44 -0.89 -7.61
C SER A 239 -4.63 0.25 -6.60
N PRO A 240 -3.80 1.32 -6.65
CA PRO A 240 -4.00 2.51 -5.82
C PRO A 240 -5.44 3.04 -5.87
N ARG A 241 -6.01 3.04 -7.06
CA ARG A 241 -7.39 3.49 -7.28
C ARG A 241 -8.41 2.56 -6.62
N ASP A 242 -8.24 1.23 -6.71
CA ASP A 242 -9.16 0.28 -6.07
C ASP A 242 -9.12 0.41 -4.55
N ILE A 243 -7.92 0.56 -3.97
CA ILE A 243 -7.75 0.74 -2.51
C ILE A 243 -8.40 2.03 -2.02
N TYR A 244 -8.31 3.13 -2.79
CA TYR A 244 -8.87 4.41 -2.41
C TYR A 244 -10.38 4.51 -2.66
N GLU A 245 -10.81 4.19 -3.89
CA GLU A 245 -12.21 4.37 -4.31
C GLU A 245 -13.14 3.22 -3.89
N ARG A 246 -12.58 1.99 -3.69
CA ARG A 246 -13.33 0.76 -3.42
C ARG A 246 -12.80 0.02 -2.21
N PRO A 247 -12.73 0.67 -1.03
CA PRO A 247 -12.30 -0.03 0.18
C PRO A 247 -13.27 -1.19 0.46
N ALA A 248 -12.70 -2.35 0.82
CA ALA A 248 -13.48 -3.56 1.08
C ALA A 248 -14.06 -3.59 2.51
N GLU A 249 -13.37 -2.96 3.46
CA GLU A 249 -13.64 -3.01 4.88
C GLU A 249 -13.48 -1.62 5.51
N ARG A 250 -14.15 -1.38 6.64
CA ARG A 250 -14.10 -0.12 7.41
C ARG A 250 -12.66 0.29 7.76
N PHE A 251 -11.82 -0.69 8.13
CA PHE A 251 -10.42 -0.41 8.41
C PHE A 251 -9.70 0.19 7.20
N VAL A 252 -9.86 -0.39 6.01
CA VAL A 252 -9.21 0.09 4.78
C VAL A 252 -9.72 1.49 4.43
N ALA A 253 -11.04 1.71 4.52
CA ALA A 253 -11.66 3.00 4.27
C ALA A 253 -11.11 4.11 5.17
N ASN A 254 -10.98 3.85 6.49
CA ASN A 254 -10.43 4.78 7.47
C ASN A 254 -8.92 4.99 7.36
N PHE A 255 -8.20 3.92 7.03
CA PHE A 255 -6.75 3.98 6.97
C PHE A 255 -6.27 4.73 5.72
N ILE A 256 -7.05 4.71 4.63
CA ILE A 256 -6.70 5.34 3.35
C ILE A 256 -7.54 6.61 3.14
N GLY A 257 -7.09 7.71 3.74
CA GLY A 257 -7.74 9.01 3.61
C GLY A 257 -8.98 9.19 4.48
N GLU A 258 -9.56 10.38 4.40
CA GLU A 258 -10.80 10.73 5.10
C GLU A 258 -12.01 10.06 4.46
N THR A 259 -13.01 9.72 5.27
CA THR A 259 -14.19 8.98 4.81
C THR A 259 -15.43 9.35 5.61
N ASN A 260 -16.55 9.58 4.93
CA ASN A 260 -17.87 9.67 5.53
C ASN A 260 -18.53 8.30 5.58
N TYR A 261 -19.21 7.99 6.68
CA TYR A 261 -19.98 6.77 6.87
C TYR A 261 -21.47 7.09 6.91
N LEU A 262 -22.24 6.32 6.14
CA LEU A 262 -23.69 6.39 6.10
C LEU A 262 -24.26 5.00 6.37
N GLU A 263 -25.25 4.91 7.23
CA GLU A 263 -25.99 3.67 7.42
C GLU A 263 -27.11 3.59 6.37
N ALA A 264 -27.27 2.41 5.78
CA ALA A 264 -28.24 2.18 4.72
C ALA A 264 -28.81 0.76 4.77
N GLU A 265 -29.90 0.53 4.03
CA GLU A 265 -30.51 -0.78 3.82
C GLU A 265 -30.48 -1.11 2.33
N ILE A 266 -30.05 -2.32 1.97
CA ILE A 266 -30.09 -2.80 0.58
C ILE A 266 -31.52 -3.14 0.21
N LEU A 267 -32.04 -2.50 -0.83
CA LEU A 267 -33.36 -2.76 -1.41
C LEU A 267 -33.34 -3.83 -2.50
N SER A 268 -32.32 -3.76 -3.36
CA SER A 268 -32.06 -4.73 -4.42
C SER A 268 -30.62 -4.65 -4.89
N SER A 269 -30.12 -5.72 -5.49
CA SER A 269 -28.77 -5.76 -6.07
C SER A 269 -28.80 -6.30 -7.48
N SER A 270 -27.95 -5.76 -8.36
CA SER A 270 -27.79 -6.20 -9.74
C SER A 270 -26.34 -6.02 -10.18
N GLY A 271 -25.65 -7.11 -10.48
CA GLY A 271 -24.23 -7.09 -10.86
C GLY A 271 -23.34 -6.54 -9.75
N LYS A 272 -22.65 -5.44 -10.01
CA LYS A 272 -21.77 -4.75 -9.04
C LYS A 272 -22.43 -3.58 -8.31
N GLU A 273 -23.74 -3.36 -8.50
CA GLU A 273 -24.47 -2.24 -7.92
C GLU A 273 -25.63 -2.70 -7.05
N ALA A 274 -25.95 -1.92 -6.05
CA ALA A 274 -27.13 -2.08 -5.20
C ALA A 274 -27.93 -0.78 -5.13
N GLN A 275 -29.26 -0.92 -5.15
CA GLN A 275 -30.16 0.15 -4.72
C GLN A 275 -30.26 0.12 -3.21
N ILE A 276 -29.97 1.23 -2.57
CA ILE A 276 -29.96 1.38 -1.12
C ILE A 276 -30.95 2.46 -0.68
N ARG A 277 -31.43 2.34 0.55
CA ARG A 277 -32.18 3.37 1.26
C ARG A 277 -31.33 3.88 2.41
N LEU A 278 -31.03 5.17 2.41
CA LEU A 278 -30.32 5.87 3.49
C LEU A 278 -31.28 6.09 4.68
N LEU A 279 -30.75 6.36 5.87
CA LEU A 279 -31.58 6.70 7.05
C LEU A 279 -32.43 7.96 6.84
N SER A 280 -32.00 8.88 5.98
CA SER A 280 -32.79 10.04 5.54
C SER A 280 -34.07 9.66 4.78
N GLY A 281 -34.23 8.38 4.39
CA GLY A 281 -35.32 7.89 3.52
C GLY A 281 -35.00 8.03 2.01
N ALA A 282 -33.95 8.75 1.63
CA ALA A 282 -33.55 8.88 0.24
C ALA A 282 -33.03 7.55 -0.31
N THR A 283 -33.31 7.31 -1.59
CA THR A 283 -32.76 6.14 -2.31
C THR A 283 -31.57 6.55 -3.16
N ALA A 284 -30.55 5.70 -3.20
CA ALA A 284 -29.33 5.92 -3.96
C ALA A 284 -28.80 4.62 -4.55
N THR A 285 -27.86 4.72 -5.49
CA THR A 285 -27.12 3.57 -6.02
C THR A 285 -25.75 3.54 -5.39
N ALA A 286 -25.36 2.38 -4.86
CA ALA A 286 -24.02 2.14 -4.30
C ALA A 286 -23.35 0.95 -4.96
N THR A 287 -22.00 0.96 -4.99
CA THR A 287 -21.20 -0.14 -5.51
C THR A 287 -21.05 -1.23 -4.44
N LEU A 288 -21.21 -2.48 -4.84
CA LEU A 288 -20.99 -3.65 -3.98
C LEU A 288 -19.49 -3.96 -3.85
N PRO A 289 -19.03 -4.45 -2.69
CA PRO A 289 -17.68 -4.99 -2.55
C PRO A 289 -17.52 -6.26 -3.41
N ASP A 290 -16.27 -6.58 -3.79
CA ASP A 290 -15.98 -7.84 -4.46
C ASP A 290 -16.22 -9.02 -3.50
N GLY A 291 -16.87 -10.09 -3.97
CA GLY A 291 -17.26 -11.27 -3.20
C GLY A 291 -18.75 -11.38 -2.98
N ASP A 292 -19.16 -11.99 -1.86
CA ASP A 292 -20.57 -12.16 -1.54
C ASP A 292 -21.21 -10.81 -1.20
N ALA A 293 -22.34 -10.52 -1.84
CA ALA A 293 -23.07 -9.29 -1.61
C ALA A 293 -23.70 -9.31 -0.19
N PRO A 294 -23.44 -8.30 0.66
CA PRO A 294 -24.11 -8.19 1.94
C PRO A 294 -25.63 -7.99 1.73
N GLN A 295 -26.42 -8.33 2.74
CA GLN A 295 -27.89 -8.20 2.73
C GLN A 295 -28.36 -7.42 3.96
N GLY A 296 -29.48 -6.70 3.82
CA GLY A 296 -30.08 -5.94 4.91
C GLY A 296 -29.36 -4.64 5.21
N ALA A 297 -29.09 -4.38 6.49
CA ALA A 297 -28.40 -3.18 6.94
C ALA A 297 -26.91 -3.23 6.57
N VAL A 298 -26.40 -2.14 6.02
CA VAL A 298 -25.01 -2.03 5.54
C VAL A 298 -24.45 -0.64 5.86
N THR A 299 -23.12 -0.58 5.98
CA THR A 299 -22.40 0.68 6.02
C THR A 299 -21.96 1.06 4.62
N VAL A 300 -22.21 2.30 4.25
CA VAL A 300 -21.80 2.91 2.98
C VAL A 300 -20.77 3.98 3.25
N VAL A 301 -19.73 4.04 2.44
CA VAL A 301 -18.71 5.08 2.52
C VAL A 301 -18.78 6.03 1.34
N VAL A 302 -18.48 7.31 1.64
CA VAL A 302 -18.37 8.40 0.65
C VAL A 302 -17.12 9.20 0.95
N ARG A 303 -16.26 9.39 -0.05
CA ARG A 303 -15.10 10.26 0.09
C ARG A 303 -15.56 11.73 0.14
N PRO A 304 -14.94 12.58 1.00
CA PRO A 304 -15.34 13.98 1.16
C PRO A 304 -15.34 14.78 -0.17
N GLU A 305 -14.42 14.50 -1.08
CA GLU A 305 -14.32 15.14 -2.40
C GLU A 305 -15.35 14.65 -3.41
N HIS A 306 -16.05 13.56 -3.12
CA HIS A 306 -17.14 13.04 -3.96
C HIS A 306 -18.52 13.60 -3.56
N ALA A 307 -18.55 14.40 -2.50
CA ALA A 307 -19.73 15.14 -2.09
C ALA A 307 -19.58 16.63 -2.44
N ARG A 308 -20.70 17.31 -2.62
CA ARG A 308 -20.75 18.74 -2.91
C ARG A 308 -21.90 19.39 -2.14
N LEU A 309 -21.66 20.58 -1.60
CA LEU A 309 -22.72 21.42 -1.04
C LEU A 309 -23.55 22.01 -2.15
N GLY A 310 -24.86 21.97 -2.00
CA GLY A 310 -25.81 22.67 -2.85
C GLY A 310 -26.21 24.00 -2.19
N ARG A 311 -27.01 24.80 -2.92
CA ARG A 311 -27.57 26.05 -2.38
C ARG A 311 -28.81 25.74 -1.53
N PRO A 312 -29.11 26.57 -0.53
CA PRO A 312 -30.34 26.40 0.26
C PRO A 312 -31.59 26.28 -0.63
N GLY A 313 -32.34 25.20 -0.44
CA GLY A 313 -33.57 24.91 -1.21
C GLY A 313 -33.36 24.00 -2.44
N GLU A 314 -32.14 23.61 -2.79
CA GLU A 314 -31.90 22.57 -3.79
C GLU A 314 -32.27 21.19 -3.25
N GLU A 315 -32.82 20.32 -4.12
CA GLU A 315 -33.09 18.92 -3.75
C GLU A 315 -31.80 18.11 -3.77
N ALA A 316 -31.49 17.43 -2.66
CA ALA A 316 -30.35 16.54 -2.55
C ALA A 316 -30.71 15.32 -1.65
N PRO A 317 -30.00 14.18 -1.80
CA PRO A 317 -30.27 12.98 -1.01
C PRO A 317 -30.01 13.14 0.49
N LEU A 318 -29.16 14.10 0.86
CA LEU A 318 -28.82 14.42 2.24
C LEU A 318 -28.92 15.93 2.47
N SER A 319 -29.14 16.31 3.73
CA SER A 319 -28.99 17.69 4.22
C SER A 319 -28.30 17.67 5.58
N GLY A 320 -27.63 18.77 5.92
CA GLY A 320 -26.96 18.88 7.20
C GLY A 320 -26.70 20.32 7.59
N GLN A 321 -26.61 20.56 8.90
CA GLN A 321 -26.23 21.83 9.45
C GLN A 321 -24.72 22.00 9.41
N LEU A 322 -24.23 23.09 8.85
CA LEU A 322 -22.81 23.41 8.79
C LEU A 322 -22.30 23.81 10.18
N GLU A 323 -21.40 23.01 10.76
CA GLU A 323 -20.83 23.22 12.08
C GLU A 323 -19.48 23.92 12.06
N ASN A 324 -18.67 23.66 11.03
CA ASN A 324 -17.31 24.22 10.95
C ASN A 324 -16.80 24.32 9.49
N ILE A 325 -15.91 25.28 9.23
CA ILE A 325 -15.25 25.50 7.95
C ILE A 325 -13.74 25.56 8.20
N VAL A 326 -12.99 24.69 7.55
CA VAL A 326 -11.53 24.62 7.67
C VAL A 326 -10.87 24.86 6.32
N TYR A 327 -10.11 25.92 6.20
CA TYR A 327 -9.42 26.32 4.98
C TYR A 327 -7.99 25.76 4.94
N PHE A 328 -7.68 24.92 3.92
CA PHE A 328 -6.37 24.30 3.70
C PHE A 328 -5.56 24.94 2.55
N GLY A 329 -5.98 26.07 2.02
CA GLY A 329 -5.32 26.75 0.90
C GLY A 329 -5.80 26.21 -0.46
N THR A 330 -5.52 24.98 -0.81
CA THR A 330 -5.96 24.34 -2.06
C THR A 330 -7.43 23.94 -2.04
N ASP A 331 -7.93 23.62 -0.89
CA ASP A 331 -9.29 23.13 -0.65
C ASP A 331 -9.83 23.63 0.69
N THR A 332 -11.15 23.54 0.86
CA THR A 332 -11.86 23.87 2.09
C THR A 332 -12.69 22.65 2.51
N HIS A 333 -12.58 22.29 3.79
CA HIS A 333 -13.38 21.23 4.40
C HIS A 333 -14.57 21.84 5.15
N PHE A 334 -15.76 21.41 4.78
CA PHE A 334 -17.02 21.81 5.41
C PHE A 334 -17.50 20.65 6.27
N HIS A 335 -17.55 20.85 7.58
CA HIS A 335 -18.00 19.85 8.55
C HIS A 335 -19.48 20.08 8.85
N LEU A 336 -20.31 19.10 8.54
CA LEU A 336 -21.75 19.13 8.72
C LEU A 336 -22.20 18.11 9.75
N ARG A 337 -23.36 18.38 10.36
CA ARG A 337 -24.15 17.43 11.13
C ARG A 337 -25.39 17.08 10.32
N LEU A 338 -25.51 15.83 9.89
CA LEU A 338 -26.69 15.37 9.16
C LEU A 338 -27.92 15.30 10.07
N ALA A 339 -29.13 15.17 9.48
CA ALA A 339 -30.39 15.13 10.22
C ALA A 339 -30.48 13.95 11.19
N ASP A 340 -29.79 12.85 10.96
CA ASP A 340 -29.68 11.68 11.86
C ASP A 340 -28.59 11.85 12.95
N GLY A 341 -27.92 13.00 12.99
CA GLY A 341 -26.83 13.31 13.92
C GLY A 341 -25.45 12.80 13.50
N ALA A 342 -25.30 12.14 12.36
CA ALA A 342 -24.01 11.69 11.87
C ALA A 342 -23.12 12.86 11.41
N PRO A 343 -21.80 12.83 11.69
CA PRO A 343 -20.88 13.81 11.13
C PRO A 343 -20.67 13.51 9.64
N PHE A 344 -20.58 14.58 8.84
CA PHE A 344 -20.31 14.48 7.41
C PHE A 344 -19.36 15.59 6.98
N VAL A 345 -18.33 15.25 6.18
CA VAL A 345 -17.35 16.21 5.67
C VAL A 345 -17.49 16.32 4.16
N VAL A 346 -17.56 17.56 3.65
CA VAL A 346 -17.48 17.86 2.22
C VAL A 346 -16.21 18.62 1.96
N ARG A 347 -15.40 18.14 1.00
CA ARG A 347 -14.17 18.76 0.59
C ARG A 347 -14.33 19.41 -0.79
N MET A 348 -14.18 20.71 -0.85
CA MET A 348 -14.31 21.47 -2.09
C MET A 348 -12.99 22.16 -2.45
N GLN A 349 -12.58 22.06 -3.72
CA GLN A 349 -11.39 22.74 -4.22
C GLN A 349 -11.62 24.24 -4.30
N ASN A 350 -10.68 25.04 -3.78
CA ASN A 350 -10.74 26.49 -3.84
C ASN A 350 -10.40 26.99 -5.25
N MET A 351 -11.38 27.60 -5.93
CA MET A 351 -11.21 28.23 -7.23
C MET A 351 -11.34 29.76 -7.08
N ARG A 352 -10.47 30.52 -7.73
CA ARG A 352 -10.59 31.99 -7.76
C ARG A 352 -11.92 32.39 -8.42
N GLY A 353 -12.70 33.24 -7.73
CA GLY A 353 -13.98 33.73 -8.23
C GLY A 353 -15.19 32.83 -7.99
N ASN A 354 -15.02 31.75 -7.24
CA ASN A 354 -16.11 30.87 -6.81
C ASN A 354 -16.19 30.87 -5.26
N GLU A 355 -16.31 32.09 -4.70
CA GLU A 355 -16.55 32.23 -3.26
C GLU A 355 -18.04 31.91 -3.01
N GLU A 356 -18.31 30.64 -2.69
CA GLU A 356 -19.61 30.24 -2.17
C GLU A 356 -19.70 30.73 -0.72
N ASP A 357 -20.73 31.53 -0.44
CA ASP A 357 -20.89 32.26 0.82
C ASP A 357 -21.66 31.37 1.82
N PHE A 358 -21.02 30.28 2.29
CA PHE A 358 -21.57 29.41 3.31
C PHE A 358 -21.17 29.85 4.70
N HIS A 359 -22.14 29.88 5.63
CA HIS A 359 -21.92 30.29 7.00
C HIS A 359 -22.19 29.14 7.98
N VAL A 360 -21.42 29.12 9.08
CA VAL A 360 -21.70 28.21 10.19
C VAL A 360 -23.11 28.45 10.70
N GLY A 361 -23.89 27.36 10.81
CA GLY A 361 -25.30 27.38 11.16
C GLY A 361 -26.25 27.20 9.98
N ASP A 362 -25.76 27.35 8.74
CA ASP A 362 -26.59 27.11 7.55
C ASP A 362 -27.01 25.64 7.44
N GLU A 363 -28.26 25.41 7.06
CA GLU A 363 -28.72 24.08 6.65
C GLU A 363 -28.54 23.94 5.14
N LEU A 364 -27.63 23.03 4.75
CA LEU A 364 -27.19 22.88 3.38
C LEU A 364 -27.53 21.49 2.82
N PRO A 365 -28.03 21.42 1.58
CA PRO A 365 -28.19 20.16 0.86
C PRO A 365 -26.83 19.60 0.47
N VAL A 366 -26.66 18.27 0.56
CA VAL A 366 -25.45 17.56 0.21
C VAL A 366 -25.72 16.63 -0.96
N ALA A 367 -25.19 16.99 -2.13
CA ALA A 367 -25.24 16.15 -3.32
C ALA A 367 -24.04 15.20 -3.33
N ILE A 368 -24.27 13.94 -3.71
CA ILE A 368 -23.25 12.90 -3.82
C ILE A 368 -23.07 12.55 -5.29
N GLY A 369 -21.82 12.45 -5.73
CA GLY A 369 -21.47 12.13 -7.11
C GLY A 369 -21.97 10.74 -7.53
N ARG A 370 -22.14 10.52 -8.83
CA ARG A 370 -22.49 9.18 -9.36
C ARG A 370 -21.37 8.20 -9.04
N ASN A 371 -21.74 6.98 -8.61
CA ASN A 371 -20.80 5.91 -8.24
C ASN A 371 -19.85 6.27 -7.09
N ALA A 372 -20.18 7.26 -6.28
CA ALA A 372 -19.36 7.71 -5.16
C ALA A 372 -19.65 6.98 -3.84
N MET A 373 -20.70 6.18 -3.81
CA MET A 373 -21.09 5.37 -2.66
C MET A 373 -20.56 3.95 -2.80
N GLN A 374 -19.77 3.49 -1.83
CA GLN A 374 -19.22 2.13 -1.76
C GLN A 374 -19.76 1.42 -0.52
N ILE A 375 -20.35 0.23 -0.68
CA ILE A 375 -20.76 -0.64 0.42
C ILE A 375 -19.55 -1.38 0.97
N LEU A 376 -19.40 -1.45 2.29
CA LEU A 376 -18.39 -2.21 2.99
C LEU A 376 -18.85 -3.65 3.28
N ARG A 377 -17.89 -4.55 3.57
CA ARG A 377 -18.16 -5.94 3.94
C ARG A 377 -18.55 -6.10 5.43
N ASP A 378 -18.10 -5.13 6.29
CA ASP A 378 -18.22 -5.13 7.76
C ASP A 378 -19.03 -3.94 8.28
#